data_7453c49c603e7b2a408982f7f52097eb
#
_entry.id   7453c49c603e7b2a408982f7f52097eb
#
_cell.length_a   1.000
_cell.length_b   1.000
_cell.length_c   1.000
_cell.angle_alpha   90.00
_cell.angle_beta   90.00
_cell.angle_gamma   90.00
#
_symmetry.space_group_name_H-M   'P 1'
#
loop_
_entity.id
_entity.type
_entity.pdbx_description
1 polymer ?
#
loop_
_entity_poly.entity_id
_entity_poly.type
_entity_poly.pdbx_seq_one_letter_code
_entity_poly.pdbx_strand_id
1 'polypeptide(L)'
;MPTMIIGTSLIGMGIAYLNVYMPSFVTAYFPSNIGLYTSVYTFSMMFGVALFNVITAPIMVWAGWWSMLIVLAITPLLALIIWLFLMPHLSEEIHEPQVEVKKEAMSNDQIWVNKKAWAFLIMFGSQSILNYTFTAWMPSLMAYHQVGSGVIGIIMAAFSLIGLPITVLLPQLLVKWGRLGKLFLVGSAGVTGLIASGMLFFQNTSSTIFWMIESLLLGYAIGLFFMFVVTMFAIKTSNPYRTAQLSGMAQAGGYFIAALGPVTYGWAFGLNPTGNLQNVAFVVAITLATIMGVIIVKTKKI
;
A
#
# COMPACT_ATOMS: atom_id res chain seq x y z
N MET A 1 8.77 19.79 -19.40
CA MET A 1 9.21 18.44 -18.96
C MET A 1 10.04 18.44 -17.66
N PRO A 2 11.21 19.11 -17.52
CA PRO A 2 12.02 19.03 -16.29
C PRO A 2 11.28 19.43 -15.01
N THR A 3 10.53 20.52 -15.06
CA THR A 3 9.75 21.04 -13.90
C THR A 3 8.71 20.05 -13.39
N MET A 4 8.04 19.31 -14.29
CA MET A 4 7.07 18.28 -13.88
C MET A 4 7.79 17.10 -13.18
N ILE A 5 8.93 16.67 -13.70
CA ILE A 5 9.72 15.59 -13.10
C ILE A 5 10.20 16.00 -11.70
N ILE A 6 10.75 17.21 -11.57
CA ILE A 6 11.21 17.73 -10.27
C ILE A 6 10.04 17.84 -9.28
N GLY A 7 8.92 18.44 -9.70
CA GLY A 7 7.73 18.58 -8.84
C GLY A 7 7.18 17.23 -8.39
N THR A 8 7.04 16.27 -9.30
CA THR A 8 6.56 14.92 -8.97
C THR A 8 7.55 14.19 -8.04
N SER A 9 8.86 14.36 -8.26
CA SER A 9 9.87 13.77 -7.38
C SER A 9 9.80 14.34 -5.96
N LEU A 10 9.63 15.65 -5.81
CA LEU A 10 9.49 16.30 -4.48
C LEU A 10 8.23 15.83 -3.76
N ILE A 11 7.10 15.73 -4.46
CA ILE A 11 5.85 15.17 -3.91
C ILE A 11 6.07 13.72 -3.47
N GLY A 12 6.71 12.91 -4.32
CA GLY A 12 7.03 11.52 -4.01
C GLY A 12 7.93 11.37 -2.77
N MET A 13 8.93 12.23 -2.61
CA MET A 13 9.78 12.26 -1.41
C MET A 13 8.97 12.59 -0.15
N GLY A 14 8.07 13.58 -0.20
CA GLY A 14 7.20 13.94 0.92
C GLY A 14 6.27 12.79 1.32
N ILE A 15 5.64 12.13 0.35
CA ILE A 15 4.77 10.97 0.59
C ILE A 15 5.59 9.81 1.18
N ALA A 16 6.77 9.51 0.64
CA ALA A 16 7.63 8.44 1.14
C ALA A 16 8.06 8.69 2.59
N TYR A 17 8.42 9.93 2.92
CA TYR A 17 8.77 10.34 4.29
C TYR A 17 7.63 10.03 5.26
N LEU A 18 6.42 10.53 4.98
CA LEU A 18 5.25 10.31 5.83
C LEU A 18 4.92 8.82 5.99
N ASN A 19 4.94 8.06 4.91
CA ASN A 19 4.66 6.62 4.94
C ASN A 19 5.65 5.83 5.80
N VAL A 20 6.93 6.21 5.79
CA VAL A 20 7.96 5.56 6.61
C VAL A 20 7.81 5.92 8.09
N TYR A 21 7.49 7.19 8.39
CA TYR A 21 7.41 7.66 9.78
C TYR A 21 6.11 7.29 10.48
N MET A 22 4.98 7.16 9.77
CA MET A 22 3.68 6.88 10.41
C MET A 22 3.67 5.60 11.27
N PRO A 23 4.18 4.44 10.82
CA PRO A 23 4.26 3.26 11.70
C PRO A 23 5.13 3.48 12.94
N SER A 24 6.23 4.23 12.80
CA SER A 24 7.12 4.57 13.91
C SER A 24 6.45 5.52 14.91
N PHE A 25 5.74 6.53 14.40
CA PHE A 25 4.96 7.47 15.21
C PHE A 25 3.90 6.74 16.04
N VAL A 26 3.13 5.85 15.41
CA VAL A 26 2.12 5.04 16.12
C VAL A 26 2.77 4.20 17.21
N THR A 27 3.94 3.61 16.95
CA THR A 27 4.65 2.79 17.95
C THR A 27 5.19 3.63 19.11
N ALA A 28 5.61 4.87 18.84
CA ALA A 28 6.17 5.78 19.84
C ALA A 28 5.11 6.35 20.77
N TYR A 29 4.01 6.86 20.21
CA TYR A 29 3.01 7.62 20.95
C TYR A 29 1.79 6.78 21.38
N PHE A 30 1.49 5.68 20.71
CA PHE A 30 0.31 4.86 20.96
C PHE A 30 0.62 3.36 21.09
N PRO A 31 1.59 2.95 21.93
CA PRO A 31 2.03 1.55 22.02
C PRO A 31 0.93 0.59 22.49
N SER A 32 -0.03 1.07 23.29
CA SER A 32 -1.17 0.27 23.77
C SER A 32 -2.27 0.07 22.72
N ASN A 33 -2.35 0.93 21.70
CA ASN A 33 -3.44 0.96 20.70
C ASN A 33 -2.93 0.99 19.26
N ILE A 34 -1.83 0.28 18.97
CA ILE A 34 -1.19 0.23 17.64
C ILE A 34 -2.21 -0.08 16.53
N GLY A 35 -3.08 -1.09 16.74
CA GLY A 35 -4.07 -1.48 15.73
C GLY A 35 -5.06 -0.38 15.39
N LEU A 36 -5.57 0.34 16.40
CA LEU A 36 -6.52 1.43 16.20
C LEU A 36 -5.90 2.59 15.41
N TYR A 37 -4.75 3.08 15.87
CA TYR A 37 -4.12 4.25 15.23
C TYR A 37 -3.53 3.93 13.86
N THR A 38 -3.10 2.68 13.63
CA THR A 38 -2.76 2.22 12.27
C THR A 38 -3.99 2.25 11.36
N SER A 39 -5.15 1.79 11.85
CA SER A 39 -6.41 1.89 11.09
C SER A 39 -6.79 3.34 10.78
N VAL A 40 -6.67 4.24 11.76
CA VAL A 40 -7.04 5.65 11.61
C VAL A 40 -6.23 6.32 10.50
N TYR A 41 -4.90 6.25 10.55
CA TYR A 41 -4.09 6.93 9.54
C TYR A 41 -4.22 6.30 8.15
N THR A 42 -4.29 4.97 8.08
CA THR A 42 -4.44 4.29 6.78
C THR A 42 -5.82 4.49 6.17
N PHE A 43 -6.88 4.51 7.00
CA PHE A 43 -8.21 4.91 6.54
C PHE A 43 -8.21 6.35 6.01
N SER A 44 -7.59 7.29 6.73
CA SER A 44 -7.49 8.69 6.30
C SER A 44 -6.76 8.83 4.97
N MET A 45 -5.69 8.05 4.74
CA MET A 45 -5.01 8.00 3.43
C MET A 45 -5.94 7.51 2.32
N MET A 46 -6.64 6.39 2.52
CA MET A 46 -7.53 5.82 1.50
C MET A 46 -8.76 6.69 1.27
N PHE A 47 -9.32 7.28 2.32
CA PHE A 47 -10.42 8.23 2.22
C PHE A 47 -10.01 9.45 1.40
N GLY A 48 -8.82 10.02 1.66
CA GLY A 48 -8.27 11.11 0.88
C GLY A 48 -8.14 10.77 -0.60
N VAL A 49 -7.58 9.59 -0.94
CA VAL A 49 -7.48 9.12 -2.33
C VAL A 49 -8.87 8.98 -2.96
N ALA A 50 -9.83 8.37 -2.28
CA ALA A 50 -11.19 8.20 -2.78
C ALA A 50 -11.88 9.55 -3.01
N LEU A 51 -11.77 10.50 -2.06
CA LEU A 51 -12.32 11.83 -2.15
C LEU A 51 -11.78 12.57 -3.38
N PHE A 52 -10.45 12.62 -3.55
CA PHE A 52 -9.84 13.29 -4.69
C PHE A 52 -10.18 12.63 -6.02
N ASN A 53 -10.30 11.31 -6.08
CA ASN A 53 -10.77 10.62 -7.30
C ASN A 53 -12.18 11.03 -7.69
N VAL A 54 -13.08 11.22 -6.74
CA VAL A 54 -14.46 11.64 -6.99
C VAL A 54 -14.54 13.11 -7.44
N ILE A 55 -13.81 14.02 -6.79
CA ILE A 55 -13.93 15.46 -7.05
C ILE A 55 -13.10 15.93 -8.24
N THR A 56 -12.08 15.18 -8.66
CA THR A 56 -11.16 15.59 -9.74
C THR A 56 -11.89 15.85 -11.06
N ALA A 57 -12.68 14.90 -11.53
CA ALA A 57 -13.36 15.03 -12.82
C ALA A 57 -14.39 16.19 -12.84
N PRO A 58 -15.27 16.35 -11.85
CA PRO A 58 -16.15 17.51 -11.76
C PRO A 58 -15.41 18.85 -11.75
N ILE A 59 -14.36 18.97 -10.95
CA ILE A 59 -13.59 20.24 -10.86
C ILE A 59 -12.91 20.55 -12.20
N MET A 60 -12.30 19.55 -12.85
CA MET A 60 -11.65 19.73 -14.14
C MET A 60 -12.62 20.17 -15.23
N VAL A 61 -13.83 19.61 -15.25
CA VAL A 61 -14.88 19.99 -16.22
C VAL A 61 -15.43 21.38 -15.95
N TRP A 62 -15.63 21.74 -14.69
CA TRP A 62 -16.31 22.98 -14.29
C TRP A 62 -15.36 24.18 -14.23
N ALA A 63 -14.16 23.99 -13.70
CA ALA A 63 -13.21 25.07 -13.40
C ALA A 63 -11.85 24.90 -14.11
N GLY A 64 -11.68 23.87 -14.89
CA GLY A 64 -10.48 23.58 -15.67
C GLY A 64 -9.32 22.96 -14.88
N TRP A 65 -8.29 22.58 -15.60
CA TRP A 65 -7.10 21.89 -15.08
C TRP A 65 -6.39 22.66 -13.95
N TRP A 66 -6.22 23.97 -14.09
CA TRP A 66 -5.53 24.79 -13.11
C TRP A 66 -6.20 24.80 -11.75
N SER A 67 -7.53 24.80 -11.72
CA SER A 67 -8.29 24.79 -10.47
C SER A 67 -8.05 23.51 -9.68
N MET A 68 -7.92 22.37 -10.35
CA MET A 68 -7.59 21.11 -9.68
C MET A 68 -6.17 21.13 -9.09
N LEU A 69 -5.20 21.69 -9.80
CA LEU A 69 -3.85 21.86 -9.26
C LEU A 69 -3.83 22.77 -8.02
N ILE A 70 -4.62 23.83 -8.02
CA ILE A 70 -4.76 24.73 -6.86
C ILE A 70 -5.37 23.99 -5.66
N VAL A 71 -6.42 23.21 -5.87
CA VAL A 71 -7.04 22.38 -4.80
C VAL A 71 -6.05 21.37 -4.22
N LEU A 72 -5.27 20.72 -5.09
CA LEU A 72 -4.21 19.78 -4.65
C LEU A 72 -3.08 20.49 -3.89
N ALA A 73 -2.76 21.75 -4.20
CA ALA A 73 -1.74 22.52 -3.51
C ALA A 73 -2.25 23.10 -2.17
N ILE A 74 -3.50 23.56 -2.12
CA ILE A 74 -4.10 24.12 -0.90
C ILE A 74 -4.25 23.06 0.19
N THR A 75 -4.60 21.85 -0.14
CA THR A 75 -4.85 20.77 0.84
C THR A 75 -3.64 20.51 1.77
N PRO A 76 -2.40 20.26 1.28
CA PRO A 76 -1.24 20.10 2.15
C PRO A 76 -0.84 21.38 2.87
N LEU A 77 -1.10 22.57 2.28
CA LEU A 77 -0.87 23.84 2.96
C LEU A 77 -1.79 24.04 4.16
N LEU A 78 -3.08 23.70 4.03
CA LEU A 78 -4.01 23.71 5.15
C LEU A 78 -3.59 22.71 6.24
N ALA A 79 -3.18 21.51 5.85
CA ALA A 79 -2.66 20.52 6.80
C ALA A 79 -1.42 21.05 7.54
N LEU A 80 -0.49 21.69 6.85
CA LEU A 80 0.69 22.32 7.45
C LEU A 80 0.30 23.45 8.42
N ILE A 81 -0.61 24.33 8.05
CA ILE A 81 -1.11 25.41 8.90
C ILE A 81 -1.73 24.82 10.18
N ILE A 82 -2.63 23.85 10.05
CA ILE A 82 -3.26 23.19 11.19
C ILE A 82 -2.20 22.56 12.09
N TRP A 83 -1.20 21.88 11.52
CA TRP A 83 -0.11 21.29 12.27
C TRP A 83 0.69 22.32 13.06
N LEU A 84 1.05 23.45 12.44
CA LEU A 84 1.79 24.52 13.10
C LEU A 84 1.01 25.16 14.25
N PHE A 85 -0.32 25.25 14.14
CA PHE A 85 -1.17 25.72 15.24
C PHE A 85 -1.33 24.70 16.37
N LEU A 86 -1.38 23.41 16.06
CA LEU A 86 -1.55 22.35 17.06
C LEU A 86 -0.24 22.01 17.77
N MET A 87 0.91 22.14 17.11
CA MET A 87 2.21 21.73 17.60
C MET A 87 2.56 22.31 19.00
N PRO A 88 2.35 23.61 19.31
CA PRO A 88 2.61 24.18 20.64
C PRO A 88 1.73 23.55 21.72
N HIS A 89 0.46 23.27 21.44
CA HIS A 89 -0.48 22.69 22.40
C HIS A 89 -0.22 21.19 22.63
N LEU A 90 0.23 20.48 21.61
CA LEU A 90 0.56 19.05 21.70
C LEU A 90 1.86 18.80 22.49
N SER A 91 2.81 19.72 22.46
CA SER A 91 4.06 19.57 23.22
C SER A 91 3.87 19.65 24.74
N GLU A 92 2.79 20.25 25.23
CA GLU A 92 2.47 20.29 26.67
C GLU A 92 1.75 19.03 27.16
N GLU A 93 0.95 18.39 26.31
CA GLU A 93 0.16 17.19 26.66
C GLU A 93 0.86 15.87 26.31
N ILE A 94 1.69 15.87 25.28
CA ILE A 94 2.45 14.70 24.91
C ILE A 94 3.69 14.65 25.81
N HIS A 95 3.61 13.88 26.89
CA HIS A 95 4.80 13.42 27.58
C HIS A 95 5.77 12.91 26.51
N GLU A 96 6.98 13.49 26.50
CA GLU A 96 8.05 12.94 25.65
C GLU A 96 7.99 11.42 25.78
N PRO A 97 7.95 10.69 24.64
CA PRO A 97 7.91 9.25 24.75
C PRO A 97 9.03 8.86 25.69
N GLN A 98 8.68 8.27 26.85
CA GLN A 98 9.65 7.76 27.83
C GLN A 98 10.43 6.55 27.25
N VAL A 99 10.69 6.62 25.99
CA VAL A 99 11.71 5.84 25.37
C VAL A 99 12.98 6.62 25.66
N GLU A 100 13.51 6.44 26.88
CA GLU A 100 14.96 6.48 26.99
C GLU A 100 15.46 5.63 25.82
N VAL A 101 15.86 6.30 24.75
CA VAL A 101 16.68 5.69 23.72
C VAL A 101 17.99 5.41 24.46
N LYS A 102 17.98 4.34 25.28
CA LYS A 102 19.22 3.82 25.83
C LYS A 102 20.13 3.72 24.62
N LYS A 103 21.27 4.39 24.67
CA LYS A 103 22.32 4.31 23.64
C LYS A 103 22.70 2.86 23.29
N GLU A 104 22.40 1.90 24.17
CA GLU A 104 22.45 0.46 23.94
C GLU A 104 21.49 -0.07 22.84
N ALA A 105 20.39 0.66 22.54
CA ALA A 105 19.52 0.30 21.41
C ALA A 105 20.03 0.74 20.04
N MET A 106 21.09 1.53 19.99
CA MET A 106 21.93 1.73 18.80
C MET A 106 22.89 0.56 18.64
N SER A 107 22.40 -0.69 18.77
CA SER A 107 23.21 -1.83 18.31
C SER A 107 23.52 -1.58 16.85
N ASN A 108 24.77 -1.74 16.50
CA ASN A 108 25.36 -1.49 15.18
C ASN A 108 24.81 -2.46 14.11
N ASP A 109 23.71 -3.16 14.41
CA ASP A 109 23.02 -4.10 13.54
C ASP A 109 22.28 -3.33 12.45
N GLN A 110 22.95 -3.19 11.34
CA GLN A 110 22.33 -2.64 10.13
C GLN A 110 21.14 -3.50 9.73
N ILE A 111 19.95 -2.92 9.66
CA ILE A 111 18.72 -3.63 9.31
C ILE A 111 18.85 -4.41 7.99
N TRP A 112 19.68 -3.93 7.06
CA TRP A 112 19.97 -4.55 5.78
C TRP A 112 20.68 -5.91 5.88
N VAL A 113 21.42 -6.16 6.97
CA VAL A 113 22.10 -7.44 7.22
C VAL A 113 21.14 -8.46 7.84
N ASN A 114 20.04 -7.99 8.41
CA ASN A 114 19.05 -8.87 9.03
C ASN A 114 18.19 -9.60 7.98
N LYS A 115 18.46 -10.90 7.78
CA LYS A 115 17.74 -11.74 6.81
C LYS A 115 16.21 -11.73 6.99
N LYS A 116 15.72 -11.52 8.23
CA LYS A 116 14.29 -11.45 8.51
C LYS A 116 13.65 -10.16 7.97
N ALA A 117 14.41 -9.06 7.92
CA ALA A 117 13.94 -7.80 7.37
C ALA A 117 13.67 -7.89 5.86
N TRP A 118 14.41 -8.71 5.14
CA TRP A 118 14.21 -8.95 3.70
C TRP A 118 12.84 -9.56 3.39
N ALA A 119 12.26 -10.36 4.29
CA ALA A 119 10.92 -10.87 4.10
C ALA A 119 9.87 -9.75 4.03
N PHE A 120 10.05 -8.67 4.82
CA PHE A 120 9.19 -7.49 4.77
C PHE A 120 9.37 -6.72 3.48
N LEU A 121 10.61 -6.53 3.01
CA LEU A 121 10.90 -5.86 1.75
C LEU A 121 10.27 -6.60 0.57
N ILE A 122 10.50 -7.92 0.49
CA ILE A 122 9.97 -8.75 -0.61
C ILE A 122 8.44 -8.77 -0.58
N MET A 123 7.82 -8.92 0.60
CA MET A 123 6.37 -8.88 0.72
C MET A 123 5.80 -7.54 0.29
N PHE A 124 6.38 -6.43 0.79
CA PHE A 124 5.94 -5.08 0.44
C PHE A 124 6.13 -4.79 -1.05
N GLY A 125 7.26 -5.17 -1.62
CA GLY A 125 7.55 -5.03 -3.04
C GLY A 125 6.60 -5.85 -3.92
N SER A 126 6.33 -7.11 -3.53
CA SER A 126 5.44 -8.00 -4.28
C SER A 126 3.99 -7.48 -4.32
N GLN A 127 3.45 -7.02 -3.20
CA GLN A 127 2.11 -6.43 -3.20
C GLN A 127 2.07 -5.09 -3.93
N SER A 128 3.13 -4.27 -3.81
CA SER A 128 3.18 -2.96 -4.47
C SER A 128 3.29 -3.08 -5.99
N ILE A 129 4.11 -4.00 -6.50
CA ILE A 129 4.18 -4.26 -7.96
C ILE A 129 2.83 -4.70 -8.51
N LEU A 130 2.10 -5.55 -7.78
CA LEU A 130 0.74 -5.97 -8.16
C LEU A 130 -0.21 -4.77 -8.21
N ASN A 131 -0.24 -3.97 -7.15
CA ASN A 131 -1.15 -2.82 -7.05
C ASN A 131 -0.92 -1.79 -8.16
N TYR A 132 0.33 -1.38 -8.36
CA TYR A 132 0.66 -0.35 -9.36
C TYR A 132 0.50 -0.87 -10.79
N THR A 133 0.86 -2.13 -11.04
CA THR A 133 0.69 -2.74 -12.38
C THR A 133 -0.79 -2.91 -12.71
N PHE A 134 -1.58 -3.42 -11.77
CA PHE A 134 -3.02 -3.60 -11.94
C PHE A 134 -3.70 -2.27 -12.21
N THR A 135 -3.46 -1.27 -11.37
CA THR A 135 -4.08 0.04 -11.51
C THR A 135 -3.72 0.73 -12.83
N ALA A 136 -2.48 0.56 -13.29
CA ALA A 136 -2.01 1.20 -14.51
C ALA A 136 -2.52 0.51 -15.79
N TRP A 137 -2.59 -0.81 -15.80
CA TRP A 137 -2.77 -1.57 -17.06
C TRP A 137 -4.09 -2.32 -17.17
N MET A 138 -4.75 -2.64 -16.08
CA MET A 138 -5.99 -3.39 -16.12
C MET A 138 -7.12 -2.68 -16.89
N PRO A 139 -7.29 -1.34 -16.78
CA PRO A 139 -8.23 -0.62 -17.62
C PRO A 139 -7.97 -0.82 -19.14
N SER A 140 -6.69 -0.79 -19.54
CA SER A 140 -6.30 -0.99 -20.93
C SER A 140 -6.55 -2.42 -21.40
N LEU A 141 -6.30 -3.40 -20.54
CA LEU A 141 -6.56 -4.81 -20.85
C LEU A 141 -8.06 -5.09 -20.99
N MET A 142 -8.89 -4.57 -20.07
CA MET A 142 -10.35 -4.66 -20.18
C MET A 142 -10.88 -3.97 -21.45
N ALA A 143 -10.35 -2.79 -21.80
CA ALA A 143 -10.71 -2.08 -23.04
C ALA A 143 -10.30 -2.88 -24.28
N TYR A 144 -9.14 -3.53 -24.28
CA TYR A 144 -8.72 -4.44 -25.34
C TYR A 144 -9.72 -5.58 -25.55
N HIS A 145 -10.32 -6.10 -24.48
CA HIS A 145 -11.37 -7.12 -24.53
C HIS A 145 -12.79 -6.55 -24.69
N GLN A 146 -12.91 -5.30 -25.18
CA GLN A 146 -14.19 -4.66 -25.52
C GLN A 146 -15.13 -4.44 -24.33
N VAL A 147 -14.60 -4.34 -23.10
CA VAL A 147 -15.39 -3.92 -21.93
C VAL A 147 -15.65 -2.42 -22.04
N GLY A 148 -16.90 -2.00 -21.87
CA GLY A 148 -17.29 -0.60 -21.98
C GLY A 148 -16.62 0.30 -20.93
N SER A 149 -16.22 1.52 -21.33
CA SER A 149 -15.47 2.44 -20.47
C SER A 149 -16.14 2.76 -19.13
N GLY A 150 -17.45 2.94 -19.11
CA GLY A 150 -18.21 3.15 -17.87
C GLY A 150 -18.15 1.94 -16.93
N VAL A 151 -18.18 0.74 -17.48
CA VAL A 151 -18.07 -0.51 -16.73
C VAL A 151 -16.67 -0.67 -16.14
N ILE A 152 -15.62 -0.36 -16.92
CA ILE A 152 -14.24 -0.35 -16.45
C ILE A 152 -14.09 0.55 -15.23
N GLY A 153 -14.65 1.76 -15.26
CA GLY A 153 -14.64 2.69 -14.13
C GLY A 153 -15.29 2.10 -12.87
N ILE A 154 -16.41 1.42 -13.01
CA ILE A 154 -17.10 0.75 -11.89
C ILE A 154 -16.26 -0.39 -11.32
N ILE A 155 -15.64 -1.20 -12.17
CA ILE A 155 -14.78 -2.32 -11.76
C ILE A 155 -13.56 -1.80 -11.00
N MET A 156 -12.91 -0.75 -11.50
CA MET A 156 -11.74 -0.15 -10.83
C MET A 156 -12.12 0.53 -9.50
N ALA A 157 -13.32 1.11 -9.42
CA ALA A 157 -13.85 1.62 -8.16
C ALA A 157 -14.09 0.48 -7.16
N ALA A 158 -14.69 -0.63 -7.59
CA ALA A 158 -14.92 -1.81 -6.75
C ALA A 158 -13.60 -2.41 -6.24
N PHE A 159 -12.58 -2.52 -7.11
CA PHE A 159 -11.21 -2.90 -6.74
C PHE A 159 -10.65 -2.03 -5.60
N SER A 160 -10.82 -0.73 -5.68
CA SER A 160 -10.32 0.20 -4.67
C SER A 160 -11.13 0.13 -3.36
N LEU A 161 -12.46 0.02 -3.47
CA LEU A 161 -13.36 0.04 -2.31
C LEU A 161 -13.28 -1.22 -1.46
N ILE A 162 -12.98 -2.38 -2.04
CA ILE A 162 -12.85 -3.64 -1.28
C ILE A 162 -11.76 -3.57 -0.21
N GLY A 163 -10.77 -2.70 -0.37
CA GLY A 163 -9.72 -2.45 0.61
C GLY A 163 -10.18 -1.68 1.85
N LEU A 164 -11.27 -0.89 1.80
CA LEU A 164 -11.68 -0.03 2.92
C LEU A 164 -12.03 -0.81 4.19
N PRO A 165 -12.86 -1.87 4.18
CA PRO A 165 -13.13 -2.67 5.37
C PRO A 165 -11.85 -3.32 5.93
N ILE A 166 -10.94 -3.74 5.04
CA ILE A 166 -9.67 -4.35 5.42
C ILE A 166 -8.81 -3.34 6.19
N THR A 167 -8.76 -2.09 5.71
CA THR A 167 -7.99 -1.01 6.32
C THR A 167 -8.43 -0.75 7.78
N VAL A 168 -9.72 -0.80 8.05
CA VAL A 168 -10.27 -0.55 9.38
C VAL A 168 -10.12 -1.75 10.32
N LEU A 169 -10.40 -2.94 9.82
CA LEU A 169 -10.52 -4.14 10.66
C LEU A 169 -9.20 -4.88 10.86
N LEU A 170 -8.39 -4.98 9.79
CA LEU A 170 -7.22 -5.86 9.79
C LEU A 170 -6.15 -5.50 10.83
N PRO A 171 -5.75 -4.23 11.04
CA PRO A 171 -4.75 -3.89 12.03
C PRO A 171 -5.16 -4.30 13.45
N GLN A 172 -6.43 -4.12 13.79
CA GLN A 172 -6.96 -4.53 15.10
C GLN A 172 -6.99 -6.05 15.26
N LEU A 173 -7.39 -6.77 14.21
CA LEU A 173 -7.36 -8.23 14.20
C LEU A 173 -5.94 -8.78 14.34
N LEU A 174 -4.97 -8.17 13.65
CA LEU A 174 -3.56 -8.58 13.71
C LEU A 174 -2.94 -8.40 15.10
N VAL A 175 -3.38 -7.39 15.86
CA VAL A 175 -2.93 -7.21 17.26
C VAL A 175 -3.56 -8.26 18.16
N LYS A 176 -4.86 -8.51 18.02
CA LYS A 176 -5.63 -9.40 18.91
C LYS A 176 -5.44 -10.89 18.60
N TRP A 177 -5.33 -11.25 17.31
CA TRP A 177 -5.30 -12.64 16.89
C TRP A 177 -3.92 -13.27 17.08
N GLY A 178 -3.91 -14.51 17.51
CA GLY A 178 -2.71 -15.32 17.65
C GLY A 178 -2.10 -15.70 16.28
N ARG A 179 -1.08 -16.55 16.33
CA ARG A 179 -0.33 -16.98 15.15
C ARG A 179 -1.21 -17.63 14.07
N LEU A 180 -2.14 -18.50 14.47
CA LEU A 180 -3.03 -19.22 13.51
C LEU A 180 -3.96 -18.25 12.78
N GLY A 181 -4.55 -17.25 13.48
CA GLY A 181 -5.40 -16.25 12.85
C GLY A 181 -4.63 -15.40 11.83
N LYS A 182 -3.38 -15.02 12.13
CA LYS A 182 -2.51 -14.29 11.18
C LYS A 182 -2.17 -15.15 9.96
N LEU A 183 -1.91 -16.43 10.14
CA LEU A 183 -1.68 -17.36 9.02
C LEU A 183 -2.93 -17.55 8.16
N PHE A 184 -4.12 -17.62 8.78
CA PHE A 184 -5.38 -17.68 8.06
C PHE A 184 -5.59 -16.45 7.18
N LEU A 185 -5.34 -15.25 7.71
CA LEU A 185 -5.46 -13.99 6.94
C LEU A 185 -4.50 -13.95 5.74
N VAL A 186 -3.21 -14.27 5.96
CA VAL A 186 -2.23 -14.33 4.86
C VAL A 186 -2.60 -15.42 3.85
N GLY A 187 -3.06 -16.58 4.33
CA GLY A 187 -3.50 -17.68 3.48
C GLY A 187 -4.71 -17.32 2.63
N SER A 188 -5.72 -16.63 3.22
CA SER A 188 -6.91 -16.20 2.48
C SER A 188 -6.54 -15.24 1.35
N ALA A 189 -5.66 -14.26 1.61
CA ALA A 189 -5.17 -13.35 0.58
C ALA A 189 -4.37 -14.10 -0.50
N GLY A 190 -3.55 -15.07 -0.11
CA GLY A 190 -2.80 -15.90 -1.06
C GLY A 190 -3.72 -16.70 -1.98
N VAL A 191 -4.72 -17.38 -1.42
CA VAL A 191 -5.68 -18.19 -2.20
C VAL A 191 -6.51 -17.32 -3.13
N THR A 192 -7.10 -16.20 -2.64
CA THR A 192 -7.91 -15.32 -3.47
C THR A 192 -7.06 -14.64 -4.57
N GLY A 193 -5.84 -14.22 -4.24
CA GLY A 193 -4.91 -13.64 -5.22
C GLY A 193 -4.46 -14.65 -6.28
N LEU A 194 -4.21 -15.91 -5.92
CA LEU A 194 -3.89 -16.97 -6.88
C LEU A 194 -5.08 -17.31 -7.78
N ILE A 195 -6.30 -17.34 -7.25
CA ILE A 195 -7.52 -17.52 -8.06
C ILE A 195 -7.65 -16.36 -9.06
N ALA A 196 -7.55 -15.11 -8.60
CA ALA A 196 -7.64 -13.94 -9.47
C ALA A 196 -6.55 -13.94 -10.54
N SER A 197 -5.29 -14.16 -10.16
CA SER A 197 -4.18 -14.27 -11.13
C SER A 197 -4.36 -15.44 -12.10
N GLY A 198 -4.94 -16.55 -11.65
CA GLY A 198 -5.30 -17.69 -12.49
C GLY A 198 -6.40 -17.37 -13.49
N MET A 199 -7.37 -16.54 -13.11
CA MET A 199 -8.43 -16.06 -14.02
C MET A 199 -7.86 -15.30 -15.22
N LEU A 200 -6.74 -14.58 -15.06
CA LEU A 200 -6.10 -13.84 -16.15
C LEU A 200 -5.64 -14.75 -17.31
N PHE A 201 -5.44 -16.04 -17.10
CA PHE A 201 -5.17 -16.99 -18.19
C PHE A 201 -6.41 -17.29 -19.05
N PHE A 202 -7.60 -16.92 -18.57
CA PHE A 202 -8.89 -17.06 -19.24
C PHE A 202 -9.50 -15.69 -19.61
N GLN A 203 -8.66 -14.67 -19.72
CA GLN A 203 -9.05 -13.25 -19.89
C GLN A 203 -9.73 -12.92 -21.24
N ASN A 204 -9.77 -13.85 -22.19
CA ASN A 204 -10.37 -13.61 -23.53
C ASN A 204 -11.90 -13.53 -23.46
N THR A 205 -12.40 -12.53 -22.75
CA THR A 205 -13.84 -12.32 -22.51
C THR A 205 -14.16 -10.84 -22.30
N SER A 206 -15.32 -10.41 -22.78
CA SER A 206 -15.91 -9.10 -22.48
C SER A 206 -16.87 -9.13 -21.29
N SER A 207 -16.97 -10.25 -20.57
CA SER A 207 -17.90 -10.44 -19.45
C SER A 207 -17.57 -9.51 -18.29
N THR A 208 -18.48 -8.58 -17.99
CA THR A 208 -18.41 -7.69 -16.83
C THR A 208 -18.30 -8.48 -15.51
N ILE A 209 -19.02 -9.61 -15.39
CA ILE A 209 -18.99 -10.44 -14.19
C ILE A 209 -17.59 -11.05 -13.98
N PHE A 210 -16.96 -11.53 -15.05
CA PHE A 210 -15.61 -12.07 -14.98
C PHE A 210 -14.62 -11.02 -14.42
N TRP A 211 -14.58 -9.84 -15.02
CA TRP A 211 -13.67 -8.77 -14.63
C TRP A 211 -13.97 -8.19 -13.25
N MET A 212 -15.26 -8.15 -12.87
CA MET A 212 -15.66 -7.73 -11.52
C MET A 212 -15.16 -8.70 -10.45
N ILE A 213 -15.37 -10.02 -10.65
CA ILE A 213 -14.93 -11.05 -9.69
C ILE A 213 -13.38 -11.04 -9.59
N GLU A 214 -12.70 -11.02 -10.72
CA GLU A 214 -11.24 -10.95 -10.78
C GLU A 214 -10.69 -9.76 -9.99
N SER A 215 -11.22 -8.56 -10.26
CA SER A 215 -10.80 -7.33 -9.63
C SER A 215 -11.11 -7.29 -8.13
N LEU A 216 -12.24 -7.81 -7.69
CA LEU A 216 -12.59 -7.91 -6.26
C LEU A 216 -11.67 -8.88 -5.52
N LEU A 217 -11.40 -10.05 -6.09
CA LEU A 217 -10.51 -11.04 -5.48
C LEU A 217 -9.07 -10.52 -5.38
N LEU A 218 -8.58 -9.88 -6.43
CA LEU A 218 -7.23 -9.32 -6.44
C LEU A 218 -7.12 -8.10 -5.53
N GLY A 219 -8.13 -7.22 -5.53
CA GLY A 219 -8.21 -6.05 -4.64
C GLY A 219 -8.21 -6.45 -3.16
N TYR A 220 -8.97 -7.51 -2.80
CA TYR A 220 -8.94 -8.09 -1.47
C TYR A 220 -7.54 -8.57 -1.10
N ALA A 221 -6.88 -9.36 -1.98
CA ALA A 221 -5.55 -9.91 -1.73
C ALA A 221 -4.50 -8.80 -1.54
N ILE A 222 -4.45 -7.85 -2.46
CA ILE A 222 -3.50 -6.71 -2.43
C ILE A 222 -3.73 -5.84 -1.20
N GLY A 223 -4.99 -5.48 -0.92
CA GLY A 223 -5.34 -4.66 0.24
C GLY A 223 -4.97 -5.34 1.56
N LEU A 224 -5.22 -6.65 1.67
CA LEU A 224 -4.85 -7.42 2.86
C LEU A 224 -3.33 -7.51 3.02
N PHE A 225 -2.57 -7.83 1.97
CA PHE A 225 -1.11 -7.88 2.04
C PHE A 225 -0.50 -6.53 2.41
N PHE A 226 -1.02 -5.43 1.87
CA PHE A 226 -0.56 -4.08 2.21
C PHE A 226 -0.78 -3.79 3.70
N MET A 227 -2.00 -3.92 4.17
CA MET A 227 -2.34 -3.64 5.57
C MET A 227 -1.63 -4.58 6.54
N PHE A 228 -1.45 -5.85 6.13
CA PHE A 228 -0.71 -6.82 6.92
C PHE A 228 0.74 -6.38 7.11
N VAL A 229 1.48 -6.09 6.04
CA VAL A 229 2.91 -5.76 6.15
C VAL A 229 3.14 -4.45 6.89
N VAL A 230 2.32 -3.42 6.64
CA VAL A 230 2.40 -2.12 7.31
C VAL A 230 2.16 -2.25 8.82
N THR A 231 1.13 -3.00 9.21
CA THR A 231 0.84 -3.25 10.63
C THR A 231 1.94 -4.10 11.28
N MET A 232 2.51 -5.06 10.54
CA MET A 232 3.59 -5.90 11.06
C MET A 232 4.90 -5.14 11.27
N PHE A 233 5.15 -4.00 10.61
CA PHE A 233 6.29 -3.15 10.94
C PHE A 233 6.29 -2.78 12.43
N ALA A 234 5.16 -2.31 12.94
CA ALA A 234 5.02 -1.92 14.35
C ALA A 234 4.98 -3.12 15.31
N ILE A 235 4.30 -4.22 14.93
CA ILE A 235 4.14 -5.39 15.81
C ILE A 235 5.45 -6.17 15.98
N LYS A 236 6.31 -6.21 14.94
CA LYS A 236 7.50 -7.07 14.91
C LYS A 236 8.79 -6.38 15.29
N THR A 237 8.75 -5.10 15.62
CA THR A 237 9.89 -4.33 16.11
C THR A 237 9.80 -4.09 17.63
N SER A 238 10.93 -3.80 18.25
CA SER A 238 11.02 -3.61 19.71
C SER A 238 10.86 -2.15 20.13
N ASN A 239 11.16 -1.21 19.25
CA ASN A 239 11.10 0.23 19.52
C ASN A 239 10.82 1.03 18.23
N PRO A 240 10.42 2.32 18.34
CA PRO A 240 10.07 3.17 17.21
C PRO A 240 11.20 3.36 16.20
N TYR A 241 12.44 3.44 16.67
CA TYR A 241 13.61 3.57 15.80
C TYR A 241 13.78 2.35 14.88
N ARG A 242 13.67 1.14 15.44
CA ARG A 242 13.67 -0.10 14.65
C ARG A 242 12.48 -0.19 13.70
N THR A 243 11.31 0.31 14.12
CA THR A 243 10.14 0.39 13.23
C THR A 243 10.44 1.27 12.01
N ALA A 244 11.02 2.46 12.23
CA ALA A 244 11.39 3.37 11.15
C ALA A 244 12.44 2.76 10.21
N GLN A 245 13.47 2.09 10.75
CA GLN A 245 14.49 1.40 9.95
C GLN A 245 13.88 0.29 9.08
N LEU A 246 13.02 -0.56 9.67
CA LEU A 246 12.39 -1.68 8.97
C LEU A 246 11.42 -1.18 7.91
N SER A 247 10.54 -0.22 8.24
CA SER A 247 9.59 0.35 7.28
C SER A 247 10.33 1.11 6.16
N GLY A 248 11.37 1.87 6.50
CA GLY A 248 12.20 2.58 5.52
C GLY A 248 12.88 1.64 4.53
N MET A 249 13.55 0.59 5.03
CA MET A 249 14.15 -0.44 4.20
C MET A 249 13.12 -1.13 3.28
N ALA A 250 12.03 -1.60 3.88
CA ALA A 250 11.01 -2.37 3.15
C ALA A 250 10.30 -1.52 2.08
N GLN A 251 9.99 -0.27 2.40
CA GLN A 251 9.32 0.63 1.46
C GLN A 251 10.28 1.15 0.38
N ALA A 252 11.50 1.56 0.73
CA ALA A 252 12.47 2.01 -0.28
C ALA A 252 12.78 0.92 -1.30
N GLY A 253 13.18 -0.27 -0.83
CA GLY A 253 13.45 -1.41 -1.73
C GLY A 253 12.19 -1.92 -2.43
N GLY A 254 11.07 -1.97 -1.72
CA GLY A 254 9.80 -2.44 -2.27
C GLY A 254 9.23 -1.52 -3.35
N TYR A 255 9.29 -0.21 -3.19
CA TYR A 255 8.87 0.74 -4.23
C TYR A 255 9.80 0.75 -5.45
N PHE A 256 11.10 0.51 -5.23
CA PHE A 256 12.03 0.31 -6.35
C PHE A 256 11.63 -0.90 -7.20
N ILE A 257 11.28 -2.03 -6.56
CA ILE A 257 10.74 -3.22 -7.25
C ILE A 257 9.42 -2.87 -7.93
N ALA A 258 8.52 -2.17 -7.24
CA ALA A 258 7.20 -1.83 -7.75
C ALA A 258 7.24 -0.93 -8.99
N ALA A 259 8.22 -0.04 -9.09
CA ALA A 259 8.40 0.84 -10.25
C ALA A 259 8.67 0.07 -11.55
N LEU A 260 9.25 -1.13 -11.45
CA LEU A 260 9.50 -1.99 -12.61
C LEU A 260 8.22 -2.63 -13.17
N GLY A 261 7.20 -2.82 -12.33
CA GLY A 261 5.98 -3.53 -12.70
C GLY A 261 5.23 -2.91 -13.89
N PRO A 262 4.75 -1.66 -13.80
CA PRO A 262 4.04 -1.02 -14.90
C PRO A 262 4.88 -0.91 -16.18
N VAL A 263 6.20 -0.71 -16.05
CA VAL A 263 7.11 -0.58 -17.21
C VAL A 263 7.25 -1.91 -17.94
N THR A 264 7.56 -2.99 -17.20
CA THR A 264 7.74 -4.33 -17.80
C THR A 264 6.43 -4.90 -18.32
N TYR A 265 5.33 -4.66 -17.60
CA TYR A 265 3.99 -5.07 -18.05
C TYR A 265 3.61 -4.33 -19.35
N GLY A 266 3.82 -3.01 -19.39
CA GLY A 266 3.51 -2.21 -20.59
C GLY A 266 4.32 -2.60 -21.81
N TRP A 267 5.59 -2.90 -21.62
CA TRP A 267 6.43 -3.44 -22.69
C TRP A 267 5.89 -4.79 -23.20
N ALA A 268 5.58 -5.71 -22.29
CA ALA A 268 5.02 -7.02 -22.66
C ALA A 268 3.62 -6.90 -23.28
N PHE A 269 2.76 -5.99 -22.77
CA PHE A 269 1.45 -5.70 -23.34
C PHE A 269 1.54 -5.16 -24.79
N GLY A 270 2.53 -4.31 -25.06
CA GLY A 270 2.77 -3.80 -26.42
C GLY A 270 3.19 -4.88 -27.41
N LEU A 271 3.86 -5.95 -26.93
CA LEU A 271 4.23 -7.11 -27.76
C LEU A 271 3.07 -8.09 -27.93
N ASN A 272 2.37 -8.40 -26.87
CA ASN A 272 1.23 -9.30 -26.86
C ASN A 272 0.29 -8.94 -25.69
N PRO A 273 -0.83 -8.25 -25.92
CA PRO A 273 -1.77 -7.84 -24.87
C PRO A 273 -2.31 -8.99 -24.01
N THR A 274 -2.44 -10.18 -24.60
CA THR A 274 -2.97 -11.38 -23.92
C THR A 274 -1.87 -12.37 -23.55
N GLY A 275 -0.63 -11.92 -23.47
CA GLY A 275 0.52 -12.77 -23.23
C GLY A 275 0.51 -13.41 -21.83
N ASN A 276 0.82 -14.71 -21.77
CA ASN A 276 0.88 -15.47 -20.53
C ASN A 276 2.02 -14.99 -19.59
N LEU A 277 3.03 -14.31 -20.12
CA LEU A 277 4.16 -13.82 -19.30
C LEU A 277 3.69 -12.82 -18.24
N GLN A 278 2.78 -11.90 -18.61
CA GLN A 278 2.20 -10.95 -17.66
C GLN A 278 1.40 -11.66 -16.55
N ASN A 279 0.62 -12.68 -16.95
CA ASN A 279 -0.19 -13.46 -16.01
C ASN A 279 0.67 -14.26 -15.03
N VAL A 280 1.76 -14.87 -15.53
CA VAL A 280 2.75 -15.57 -14.68
C VAL A 280 3.39 -14.61 -13.69
N ALA A 281 3.69 -13.37 -14.08
CA ALA A 281 4.27 -12.38 -13.17
C ALA A 281 3.32 -12.07 -11.99
N PHE A 282 2.01 -11.99 -12.21
CA PHE A 282 1.02 -11.84 -11.14
C PHE A 282 1.02 -13.05 -10.19
N VAL A 283 1.01 -14.27 -10.73
CA VAL A 283 1.07 -15.51 -9.93
C VAL A 283 2.33 -15.55 -9.06
N VAL A 284 3.49 -15.21 -9.64
CA VAL A 284 4.77 -15.19 -8.93
C VAL A 284 4.74 -14.14 -7.81
N ALA A 285 4.25 -12.94 -8.08
CA ALA A 285 4.20 -11.87 -7.08
C ALA A 285 3.24 -12.23 -5.92
N ILE A 286 2.06 -12.79 -6.18
CA ILE A 286 1.14 -13.27 -5.14
C ILE A 286 1.78 -14.39 -4.31
N THR A 287 2.44 -15.34 -4.97
CA THR A 287 3.12 -16.45 -4.29
C THR A 287 4.22 -15.94 -3.36
N LEU A 288 5.06 -15.02 -3.85
CA LEU A 288 6.11 -14.39 -3.04
C LEU A 288 5.53 -13.63 -1.85
N ALA A 289 4.50 -12.80 -2.06
CA ALA A 289 3.84 -12.09 -0.98
C ALA A 289 3.29 -13.05 0.09
N THR A 290 2.67 -14.14 -0.33
CA THR A 290 2.12 -15.16 0.58
C THR A 290 3.21 -15.87 1.38
N ILE A 291 4.27 -16.34 0.73
CA ILE A 291 5.40 -17.03 1.38
C ILE A 291 6.06 -16.08 2.39
N MET A 292 6.35 -14.85 1.99
CA MET A 292 6.98 -13.86 2.87
C MET A 292 6.05 -13.48 4.04
N GLY A 293 4.74 -13.36 3.81
CA GLY A 293 3.76 -13.16 4.87
C GLY A 293 3.78 -14.28 5.91
N VAL A 294 3.84 -15.55 5.48
CA VAL A 294 3.98 -16.71 6.38
C VAL A 294 5.29 -16.64 7.17
N ILE A 295 6.40 -16.26 6.53
CA ILE A 295 7.70 -16.10 7.18
C ILE A 295 7.61 -14.98 8.24
N ILE A 296 7.00 -13.84 7.92
CA ILE A 296 6.81 -12.72 8.85
C ILE A 296 5.98 -13.15 10.07
N VAL A 297 4.90 -13.92 9.88
CA VAL A 297 4.12 -14.45 11.02
C VAL A 297 4.98 -15.30 11.95
N LYS A 298 5.85 -16.15 11.37
CA LYS A 298 6.73 -17.06 12.13
C LYS A 298 7.92 -16.35 12.77
N THR A 299 8.31 -15.19 12.26
CA THR A 299 9.46 -14.42 12.76
C THR A 299 9.18 -13.88 14.17
N LYS A 300 10.17 -13.98 15.07
CA LYS A 300 10.20 -13.25 16.35
C LYS A 300 10.44 -11.77 16.08
N LYS A 301 10.44 -10.92 17.12
CA LYS A 301 10.79 -9.50 16.98
C LYS A 301 12.18 -9.31 16.35
N ILE A 302 12.30 -8.20 15.60
CA ILE A 302 13.53 -7.74 14.93
C ILE A 302 14.16 -6.61 15.73
#